data_3f4fcae3c8ce883f5f55f38637344ee9
#
_entry.id   3f4fcae3c8ce883f5f55f38637344ee9
#
_cell.length_a   1.000
_cell.length_b   1.000
_cell.length_c   1.000
_cell.angle_alpha   90.00
_cell.angle_beta   90.00
_cell.angle_gamma   90.00
#
_symmetry.space_group_name_H-M   'P 1'
#
loop_
_entity.id
_entity.type
_entity.pdbx_description
1 polymer ?
#
loop_
_entity_poly.entity_id
_entity_poly.type
_entity_poly.pdbx_seq_one_letter_code
_entity_poly.pdbx_strand_id
1 'polypeptide(L)'
;MKDDDIRSTRNKKGWLLPYLIRLDGMFFGRWEYLFKIIEEDRIPKGPIPQIPFKAVEEYTERLVQKNIKKCIDRGYRELSSSLGLFIDWIMWGLGRGEEFPRVSEEIDDFWYRTFNLGLFYKEPADHWSMIAMESMSTGNGHGFFPTPASVVKMMTEMTFAGGFQENQKRASMMDPCCGTGIMFLYASNHTLNIQGNDISPLLVKMAKINAFIYIPWLAYRPKGLTIFDKTEDDLQSIDLKTQHSLVSDRSGGVSVSEPHISKELLTELSKKEKIK
;
A
#
# COMPACT_ATOMS: atom_id res chain seq x y z
N MET A 1 -1.36 13.88 -28.20
CA MET A 1 -1.75 14.56 -26.96
C MET A 1 -0.79 15.71 -26.79
N LYS A 2 -1.29 16.96 -26.72
CA LYS A 2 -0.43 18.14 -26.59
C LYS A 2 0.19 18.16 -25.18
N ASP A 3 1.39 18.71 -25.01
CA ASP A 3 2.08 18.79 -23.70
C ASP A 3 1.23 19.44 -22.60
N ASP A 4 0.36 20.38 -22.96
CA ASP A 4 -0.58 21.05 -22.03
C ASP A 4 -1.64 20.08 -21.48
N ASP A 5 -2.09 19.07 -22.25
CA ASP A 5 -3.04 18.05 -21.77
C ASP A 5 -2.39 17.11 -20.76
N ILE A 6 -1.10 16.80 -20.93
CA ILE A 6 -0.34 15.97 -20.01
C ILE A 6 -0.15 16.70 -18.68
N ARG A 7 0.21 17.99 -18.72
CA ARG A 7 0.38 18.82 -17.52
C ARG A 7 -0.93 18.96 -16.74
N SER A 8 -2.04 19.20 -17.42
CA SER A 8 -3.34 19.32 -16.76
C SER A 8 -3.77 18.01 -16.07
N THR A 9 -3.32 16.87 -16.56
CA THR A 9 -3.62 15.58 -15.97
C THR A 9 -2.73 15.27 -14.77
N ARG A 10 -1.44 15.58 -14.81
CA ARG A 10 -0.47 15.35 -13.71
C ARG A 10 -0.83 16.10 -12.43
N ASN A 11 -1.30 17.34 -12.57
CA ASN A 11 -1.67 18.18 -11.44
C ASN A 11 -2.95 17.73 -10.74
N LYS A 12 -3.72 16.81 -11.34
CA LYS A 12 -4.93 16.27 -10.74
C LYS A 12 -4.58 15.24 -9.67
N LYS A 13 -5.10 15.46 -8.47
CA LYS A 13 -5.01 14.47 -7.40
C LYS A 13 -5.61 13.13 -7.87
N GLY A 14 -4.86 12.03 -7.67
CA GLY A 14 -5.30 10.69 -8.07
C GLY A 14 -5.02 10.31 -9.53
N TRP A 15 -4.20 11.07 -10.24
CA TRP A 15 -3.89 10.82 -11.66
C TRP A 15 -3.27 9.43 -11.93
N LEU A 16 -2.60 8.84 -10.94
CA LEU A 16 -1.93 7.54 -11.06
C LEU A 16 -2.90 6.35 -10.89
N LEU A 17 -4.04 6.55 -10.20
CA LEU A 17 -5.00 5.48 -9.88
C LEU A 17 -5.53 4.72 -11.11
N PRO A 18 -5.95 5.37 -12.20
CA PRO A 18 -6.43 4.64 -13.38
C PRO A 18 -5.39 3.71 -13.99
N TYR A 19 -4.12 4.13 -13.98
CA TYR A 19 -3.01 3.29 -14.47
C TYR A 19 -2.75 2.11 -13.54
N LEU A 20 -2.79 2.33 -12.24
CA LEU A 20 -2.61 1.31 -11.22
C LEU A 20 -3.69 0.24 -11.35
N ILE A 21 -4.96 0.63 -11.39
CA ILE A 21 -6.10 -0.30 -11.50
C ILE A 21 -6.00 -1.12 -12.80
N ARG A 22 -5.66 -0.47 -13.92
CA ARG A 22 -5.47 -1.17 -15.18
C ARG A 22 -4.32 -2.18 -15.16
N LEU A 23 -3.17 -1.81 -14.57
CA LEU A 23 -2.05 -2.73 -14.42
C LEU A 23 -2.43 -3.91 -13.53
N ASP A 24 -3.09 -3.65 -12.39
CA ASP A 24 -3.54 -4.73 -11.52
C ASP A 24 -4.47 -5.71 -12.24
N GLY A 25 -5.42 -5.22 -13.03
CA GLY A 25 -6.31 -6.07 -13.83
C GLY A 25 -5.57 -6.95 -14.83
N MET A 26 -4.40 -6.51 -15.32
CA MET A 26 -3.56 -7.30 -16.23
C MET A 26 -2.70 -8.35 -15.52
N PHE A 27 -2.37 -8.16 -14.25
CA PHE A 27 -1.43 -9.01 -13.51
C PHE A 27 -2.09 -9.83 -12.41
N PHE A 28 -2.81 -9.19 -11.47
CA PHE A 28 -3.27 -9.85 -10.25
C PHE A 28 -4.78 -9.79 -10.04
N GLY A 29 -5.47 -8.75 -10.52
CA GLY A 29 -6.93 -8.62 -10.43
C GLY A 29 -7.46 -8.33 -9.02
N ARG A 30 -6.63 -7.77 -8.13
CA ARG A 30 -7.01 -7.48 -6.74
C ARG A 30 -7.94 -6.29 -6.61
N TRP A 31 -7.82 -5.29 -7.49
CA TRP A 31 -8.76 -4.19 -7.55
C TRP A 31 -10.13 -4.64 -8.05
N GLU A 32 -10.17 -5.51 -9.06
CA GLU A 32 -11.41 -6.11 -9.52
C GLU A 32 -12.08 -6.95 -8.41
N TYR A 33 -11.28 -7.70 -7.65
CA TYR A 33 -11.76 -8.44 -6.50
C TYR A 33 -12.39 -7.53 -5.44
N LEU A 34 -11.75 -6.39 -5.12
CA LEU A 34 -12.32 -5.39 -4.21
C LEU A 34 -13.63 -4.81 -4.76
N PHE A 35 -13.68 -4.47 -6.05
CA PHE A 35 -14.90 -3.94 -6.66
C PHE A 35 -16.07 -4.93 -6.60
N LYS A 36 -15.83 -6.22 -6.80
CA LYS A 36 -16.85 -7.26 -6.60
C LYS A 36 -17.37 -7.31 -5.16
N ILE A 37 -16.45 -7.21 -4.19
CA ILE A 37 -16.84 -7.13 -2.77
C ILE A 37 -17.78 -5.94 -2.53
N ILE A 38 -17.47 -4.78 -3.08
CA ILE A 38 -18.25 -3.55 -2.90
C ILE A 38 -19.62 -3.64 -3.60
N GLU A 39 -19.64 -4.16 -4.82
CA GLU A 39 -20.85 -4.30 -5.62
C GLU A 39 -21.84 -5.32 -5.01
N GLU A 40 -21.31 -6.45 -4.52
CA GLU A 40 -22.13 -7.56 -4.04
C GLU A 40 -22.34 -7.56 -2.52
N ASP A 41 -21.66 -6.68 -1.80
CA ASP A 41 -21.61 -6.64 -0.31
C ASP A 41 -21.31 -8.01 0.31
N ARG A 42 -20.46 -8.77 -0.34
CA ARG A 42 -20.02 -10.10 0.12
C ARG A 42 -18.63 -10.44 -0.36
N ILE A 43 -17.94 -11.28 0.39
CA ILE A 43 -16.64 -11.82 -0.03
C ILE A 43 -16.88 -12.91 -1.09
N PRO A 44 -16.28 -12.82 -2.29
CA PRO A 44 -16.36 -13.86 -3.31
C PRO A 44 -15.85 -15.21 -2.77
N LYS A 45 -16.44 -16.32 -3.23
CA LYS A 45 -15.96 -17.67 -2.90
C LYS A 45 -14.59 -17.92 -3.53
N GLY A 46 -13.83 -18.85 -2.94
CA GLY A 46 -12.48 -19.19 -3.41
C GLY A 46 -11.39 -18.28 -2.85
N PRO A 47 -10.13 -18.49 -3.18
CA PRO A 47 -9.01 -17.74 -2.62
C PRO A 47 -9.02 -16.26 -3.03
N ILE A 48 -8.42 -15.42 -2.18
CA ILE A 48 -8.04 -14.07 -2.58
C ILE A 48 -7.06 -14.19 -3.76
N PRO A 49 -7.11 -13.30 -4.78
CA PRO A 49 -6.13 -13.32 -5.85
C PRO A 49 -4.70 -13.27 -5.31
N GLN A 50 -3.90 -14.29 -5.63
CA GLN A 50 -2.58 -14.51 -5.06
C GLN A 50 -1.51 -13.70 -5.75
N ILE A 51 -0.58 -13.11 -4.99
CA ILE A 51 0.64 -12.49 -5.51
C ILE A 51 1.85 -13.29 -5.03
N PRO A 52 2.72 -13.74 -5.94
CA PRO A 52 3.93 -14.50 -5.60
C PRO A 52 5.04 -13.56 -5.14
N PHE A 53 4.87 -12.94 -3.96
CA PHE A 53 5.88 -12.05 -3.40
C PHE A 53 7.22 -12.75 -3.20
N LYS A 54 8.28 -12.06 -3.54
CA LYS A 54 9.66 -12.52 -3.37
C LYS A 54 10.47 -11.54 -2.52
N ALA A 55 11.61 -12.00 -2.03
CA ALA A 55 12.61 -11.10 -1.52
C ALA A 55 13.20 -10.25 -2.67
N VAL A 56 13.53 -8.99 -2.40
CA VAL A 56 14.09 -8.09 -3.42
C VAL A 56 15.42 -8.65 -3.97
N GLU A 57 16.17 -9.34 -3.13
CA GLU A 57 17.44 -9.97 -3.46
C GLU A 57 17.32 -11.10 -4.48
N GLU A 58 16.14 -11.71 -4.61
CA GLU A 58 15.85 -12.75 -5.60
C GLU A 58 15.73 -12.20 -7.04
N TYR A 59 15.56 -10.89 -7.20
CA TYR A 59 15.49 -10.25 -8.51
C TYR A 59 16.89 -9.85 -9.02
N THR A 60 17.33 -10.45 -10.12
CA THR A 60 18.66 -10.23 -10.67
C THR A 60 18.89 -8.77 -11.07
N GLU A 61 17.93 -8.15 -11.75
CA GLU A 61 18.09 -6.78 -12.26
C GLU A 61 17.65 -5.70 -11.28
N ARG A 62 16.74 -6.02 -10.34
CA ARG A 62 16.20 -5.08 -9.35
C ARG A 62 15.71 -3.78 -10.01
N LEU A 63 14.88 -3.94 -11.04
CA LEU A 63 14.45 -2.84 -11.91
C LEU A 63 13.70 -1.75 -11.14
N VAL A 64 12.86 -2.14 -10.18
CA VAL A 64 12.10 -1.19 -9.36
C VAL A 64 13.05 -0.29 -8.57
N GLN A 65 14.05 -0.86 -7.91
CA GLN A 65 15.02 -0.08 -7.11
C GLN A 65 15.85 0.85 -7.96
N LYS A 66 16.36 0.37 -9.11
CA LYS A 66 17.05 1.22 -10.07
C LYS A 66 16.19 2.38 -10.55
N ASN A 67 14.90 2.13 -10.78
CA ASN A 67 13.95 3.15 -11.20
C ASN A 67 13.69 4.19 -10.12
N ILE A 68 13.42 3.75 -8.86
CA ILE A 68 13.22 4.66 -7.72
C ILE A 68 14.47 5.50 -7.50
N LYS A 69 15.65 4.88 -7.42
CA LYS A 69 16.92 5.60 -7.23
C LYS A 69 17.14 6.65 -8.31
N LYS A 70 16.91 6.32 -9.58
CA LYS A 70 17.00 7.29 -10.67
C LYS A 70 16.07 8.50 -10.48
N CYS A 71 14.86 8.29 -9.92
CA CYS A 71 13.95 9.39 -9.61
C CYS A 71 14.48 10.26 -8.47
N ILE A 72 15.04 9.66 -7.42
CA ILE A 72 15.50 10.36 -6.23
C ILE A 72 16.80 11.13 -6.48
N ASP A 73 17.80 10.50 -7.14
CA ASP A 73 19.15 11.03 -7.30
C ASP A 73 19.21 12.35 -8.10
N ARG A 74 18.27 12.58 -9.00
CA ARG A 74 18.25 13.81 -9.81
C ARG A 74 17.66 15.01 -9.07
N GLY A 75 16.92 14.78 -7.99
CA GLY A 75 16.05 15.82 -7.46
C GLY A 75 16.70 16.84 -6.52
N TYR A 76 17.64 16.44 -5.68
CA TYR A 76 18.16 17.31 -4.61
C TYR A 76 19.53 16.84 -4.10
N ARG A 77 20.29 17.77 -3.51
CA ARG A 77 21.62 17.49 -2.93
C ARG A 77 21.56 16.61 -1.68
N GLU A 78 20.40 16.52 -1.01
CA GLU A 78 20.20 15.72 0.19
C GLU A 78 19.20 14.60 -0.09
N LEU A 79 19.66 13.36 -0.06
CA LEU A 79 18.88 12.15 -0.38
C LEU A 79 17.59 12.03 0.44
N SER A 80 17.62 12.40 1.73
CA SER A 80 16.47 12.26 2.62
C SER A 80 15.29 13.18 2.25
N SER A 81 15.58 14.43 1.88
CA SER A 81 14.53 15.37 1.46
C SER A 81 13.94 15.03 0.10
N SER A 82 14.78 14.52 -0.82
CA SER A 82 14.38 14.05 -2.14
C SER A 82 13.43 12.86 -2.06
N LEU A 83 13.74 11.88 -1.21
CA LEU A 83 12.90 10.71 -0.98
C LEU A 83 11.52 11.09 -0.44
N GLY A 84 11.47 11.95 0.58
CA GLY A 84 10.20 12.40 1.18
C GLY A 84 9.28 13.07 0.16
N LEU A 85 9.83 13.99 -0.65
CA LEU A 85 9.08 14.68 -1.71
C LEU A 85 8.62 13.73 -2.82
N PHE A 86 9.45 12.75 -3.19
CA PHE A 86 9.08 11.75 -4.18
C PHE A 86 7.95 10.83 -3.68
N ILE A 87 8.01 10.41 -2.41
CA ILE A 87 6.92 9.67 -1.76
C ILE A 87 5.63 10.49 -1.75
N ASP A 88 5.70 11.79 -1.41
CA ASP A 88 4.52 12.67 -1.40
C ASP A 88 3.95 12.87 -2.81
N TRP A 89 4.80 12.93 -3.83
CA TRP A 89 4.39 13.00 -5.23
C TRP A 89 3.64 11.73 -5.67
N ILE A 90 4.13 10.54 -5.29
CA ILE A 90 3.41 9.28 -5.55
C ILE A 90 2.08 9.26 -4.79
N MET A 91 2.09 9.65 -3.50
CA MET A 91 0.87 9.70 -2.69
C MET A 91 -0.18 10.63 -3.29
N TRP A 92 0.21 11.80 -3.80
CA TRP A 92 -0.69 12.69 -4.54
C TRP A 92 -1.26 12.02 -5.78
N GLY A 93 -0.42 11.36 -6.56
CA GLY A 93 -0.82 10.58 -7.73
C GLY A 93 -1.80 9.45 -7.39
N LEU A 94 -1.71 8.89 -6.19
CA LEU A 94 -2.63 7.89 -5.64
C LEU A 94 -3.88 8.48 -4.95
N GLY A 95 -4.10 9.78 -5.07
CA GLY A 95 -5.26 10.46 -4.50
C GLY A 95 -5.14 10.80 -3.02
N ARG A 96 -3.94 10.72 -2.44
CA ARG A 96 -3.64 11.02 -1.04
C ARG A 96 -2.81 12.29 -0.91
N GLY A 97 -2.64 12.75 0.35
CA GLY A 97 -2.00 14.03 0.63
C GLY A 97 -2.98 15.20 0.58
N GLU A 98 -2.66 16.27 1.29
CA GLU A 98 -3.50 17.49 1.36
C GLU A 98 -3.16 18.44 0.23
N GLU A 99 -1.87 18.57 -0.09
CA GLU A 99 -1.34 19.47 -1.11
C GLU A 99 -0.41 18.72 -2.08
N PHE A 100 -0.29 19.26 -3.29
CA PHE A 100 0.76 18.84 -4.22
C PHE A 100 2.13 19.16 -3.64
N PRO A 101 3.11 18.24 -3.69
CA PRO A 101 4.44 18.50 -3.13
C PRO A 101 5.12 19.67 -3.83
N ARG A 102 5.85 20.48 -3.05
CA ARG A 102 6.57 21.67 -3.57
C ARG A 102 7.84 21.26 -4.30
N VAL A 103 7.67 20.86 -5.55
CA VAL A 103 8.75 20.50 -6.48
C VAL A 103 8.74 21.43 -7.69
N SER A 104 9.91 21.60 -8.34
CA SER A 104 9.98 22.35 -9.59
C SER A 104 9.28 21.59 -10.72
N GLU A 105 8.78 22.31 -11.73
CA GLU A 105 8.18 21.70 -12.93
C GLU A 105 9.14 20.72 -13.62
N GLU A 106 10.43 21.02 -13.62
CA GLU A 106 11.45 20.14 -14.22
C GLU A 106 11.55 18.81 -13.50
N ILE A 107 11.49 18.81 -12.16
CA ILE A 107 11.53 17.59 -11.35
C ILE A 107 10.23 16.79 -11.48
N ASP A 108 9.09 17.46 -11.44
CA ASP A 108 7.79 16.83 -11.67
C ASP A 108 7.73 16.15 -13.04
N ASP A 109 8.14 16.84 -14.11
CA ASP A 109 8.20 16.27 -15.46
C ASP A 109 9.16 15.09 -15.55
N PHE A 110 10.31 15.21 -14.91
CA PHE A 110 11.31 14.14 -14.88
C PHE A 110 10.76 12.90 -14.15
N TRP A 111 10.13 13.05 -13.00
CA TRP A 111 9.52 11.93 -12.27
C TRP A 111 8.39 11.28 -13.07
N TYR A 112 7.53 12.08 -13.68
CA TYR A 112 6.44 11.58 -14.51
C TYR A 112 6.93 10.74 -15.69
N ARG A 113 8.01 11.15 -16.34
CA ARG A 113 8.62 10.42 -17.48
C ARG A 113 9.46 9.22 -17.04
N THR A 114 9.95 9.22 -15.82
CA THR A 114 10.91 8.22 -15.34
C THR A 114 10.27 7.14 -14.48
N PHE A 115 9.33 7.52 -13.58
CA PHE A 115 8.70 6.58 -12.68
C PHE A 115 7.85 5.57 -13.45
N ASN A 116 8.14 4.28 -13.24
CA ASN A 116 7.46 3.21 -13.95
C ASN A 116 6.77 2.25 -12.99
N LEU A 117 5.48 2.49 -12.76
CA LEU A 117 4.65 1.65 -11.90
C LEU A 117 4.56 0.19 -12.37
N GLY A 118 4.66 -0.08 -13.69
CA GLY A 118 4.60 -1.43 -14.23
C GLY A 118 5.70 -2.35 -13.76
N LEU A 119 6.84 -1.79 -13.31
CA LEU A 119 7.94 -2.59 -12.76
C LEU A 119 7.56 -3.27 -11.44
N PHE A 120 6.74 -2.62 -10.60
CA PHE A 120 6.25 -3.22 -9.35
C PHE A 120 5.43 -4.47 -9.58
N TYR A 121 4.67 -4.52 -10.67
CA TYR A 121 3.88 -5.72 -11.05
C TYR A 121 4.73 -6.83 -11.63
N LYS A 122 5.88 -6.50 -12.24
CA LYS A 122 6.84 -7.49 -12.74
C LYS A 122 7.72 -8.08 -11.63
N GLU A 123 8.02 -7.28 -10.62
CA GLU A 123 8.87 -7.64 -9.49
C GLU A 123 8.11 -7.43 -8.17
N PRO A 124 7.04 -8.21 -7.86
CA PRO A 124 6.25 -8.00 -6.65
C PRO A 124 7.05 -8.31 -5.39
N ALA A 125 7.39 -7.26 -4.64
CA ALA A 125 8.16 -7.31 -3.40
C ALA A 125 8.00 -6.02 -2.59
N ASP A 126 8.52 -5.99 -1.36
CA ASP A 126 8.68 -4.77 -0.60
C ASP A 126 9.95 -4.01 -1.01
N HIS A 127 9.87 -3.30 -2.11
CA HIS A 127 11.00 -2.50 -2.62
C HIS A 127 11.33 -1.29 -1.75
N TRP A 128 10.35 -0.80 -0.98
CA TRP A 128 10.54 0.39 -0.14
C TRP A 128 11.40 0.13 1.08
N SER A 129 11.42 -1.11 1.59
CA SER A 129 12.25 -1.46 2.75
C SER A 129 13.74 -1.22 2.49
N MET A 130 14.25 -1.59 1.32
CA MET A 130 15.64 -1.37 0.96
C MET A 130 15.97 0.12 0.78
N ILE A 131 15.06 0.88 0.16
CA ILE A 131 15.21 2.34 0.00
C ILE A 131 15.20 3.04 1.36
N ALA A 132 14.28 2.65 2.25
CA ALA A 132 14.19 3.19 3.60
C ALA A 132 15.46 2.88 4.41
N MET A 133 15.95 1.64 4.37
CA MET A 133 17.16 1.22 5.07
C MET A 133 18.38 2.05 4.63
N GLU A 134 18.60 2.22 3.32
CA GLU A 134 19.68 3.04 2.80
C GLU A 134 19.56 4.51 3.21
N SER A 135 18.34 5.07 3.12
CA SER A 135 18.08 6.48 3.45
C SER A 135 18.21 6.78 4.94
N MET A 136 17.78 5.87 5.82
CA MET A 136 17.78 6.08 7.28
C MET A 136 19.11 5.70 7.94
N SER A 137 19.98 4.93 7.28
CA SER A 137 21.31 4.58 7.80
C SER A 137 22.30 5.74 7.75
N THR A 138 22.05 6.76 6.94
CA THR A 138 22.94 7.92 6.74
C THR A 138 22.66 9.10 7.68
N GLY A 139 21.63 9.00 8.53
CA GLY A 139 21.22 10.09 9.44
C GLY A 139 21.28 9.72 10.92
N ASN A 140 21.15 10.73 11.80
CA ASN A 140 21.06 10.54 13.26
C ASN A 140 19.73 9.91 13.72
N GLY A 141 18.99 9.23 12.84
CA GLY A 141 17.71 8.59 13.11
C GLY A 141 17.86 7.18 13.67
N HIS A 142 16.82 6.69 14.32
CA HIS A 142 16.72 5.29 14.72
C HIS A 142 16.76 4.42 13.46
N GLY A 143 17.76 3.54 13.34
CA GLY A 143 17.96 2.70 12.18
C GLY A 143 16.71 1.84 11.90
N PHE A 144 16.25 1.86 10.66
CA PHE A 144 15.20 0.95 10.21
C PHE A 144 15.82 -0.37 9.75
N PHE A 145 15.36 -1.46 10.35
CA PHE A 145 15.81 -2.82 10.01
C PHE A 145 14.60 -3.64 9.54
N PRO A 146 14.43 -3.82 8.24
CA PRO A 146 13.31 -4.59 7.72
C PRO A 146 13.44 -6.07 8.11
N THR A 147 12.31 -6.69 8.44
CA THR A 147 12.26 -8.14 8.66
C THR A 147 12.56 -8.85 7.32
N PRO A 148 13.47 -9.84 7.30
CA PRO A 148 13.75 -10.58 6.08
C PRO A 148 12.50 -11.24 5.48
N ALA A 149 12.33 -11.17 4.18
CA ALA A 149 11.14 -11.69 3.49
C ALA A 149 10.90 -13.20 3.75
N SER A 150 11.96 -14.00 3.90
CA SER A 150 11.86 -15.42 4.24
C SER A 150 11.25 -15.65 5.63
N VAL A 151 11.61 -14.81 6.60
CA VAL A 151 11.06 -14.85 7.96
C VAL A 151 9.59 -14.46 7.94
N VAL A 152 9.24 -13.36 7.24
CA VAL A 152 7.85 -12.92 7.09
C VAL A 152 7.01 -14.01 6.43
N LYS A 153 7.50 -14.60 5.35
CA LYS A 153 6.83 -15.72 4.68
C LYS A 153 6.55 -16.86 5.63
N MET A 154 7.57 -17.30 6.37
CA MET A 154 7.44 -18.37 7.37
C MET A 154 6.40 -18.01 8.44
N MET A 155 6.47 -16.82 9.02
CA MET A 155 5.51 -16.37 10.04
C MET A 155 4.08 -16.37 9.51
N THR A 156 3.88 -15.89 8.29
CA THR A 156 2.56 -15.83 7.64
C THR A 156 2.03 -17.25 7.37
N GLU A 157 2.86 -18.13 6.82
CA GLU A 157 2.49 -19.52 6.55
C GLU A 157 2.15 -20.27 7.85
N MET A 158 2.87 -20.03 8.94
CA MET A 158 2.55 -20.60 10.25
C MET A 158 1.23 -20.05 10.83
N THR A 159 0.98 -18.74 10.68
CA THR A 159 -0.24 -18.10 11.18
C THR A 159 -1.48 -18.59 10.45
N PHE A 160 -1.37 -18.79 9.15
CA PHE A 160 -2.46 -19.23 8.28
C PHE A 160 -2.32 -20.70 7.88
N ALA A 161 -1.65 -21.53 8.73
CA ALA A 161 -1.43 -22.95 8.48
C ALA A 161 -2.77 -23.70 8.27
N GLY A 162 -2.73 -24.72 7.38
CA GLY A 162 -3.90 -25.56 7.11
C GLY A 162 -4.53 -25.36 5.73
N GLY A 163 -3.89 -24.59 4.87
CA GLY A 163 -4.37 -24.29 3.52
C GLY A 163 -5.47 -23.24 3.50
N PHE A 164 -6.04 -23.00 2.31
CA PHE A 164 -7.08 -22.01 2.14
C PHE A 164 -8.36 -22.42 2.90
N GLN A 165 -8.86 -21.52 3.76
CA GLN A 165 -10.13 -21.62 4.45
C GLN A 165 -10.94 -20.34 4.26
N GLU A 166 -12.23 -20.44 3.95
CA GLU A 166 -13.09 -19.26 3.73
C GLU A 166 -13.16 -18.30 4.91
N ASN A 167 -13.10 -18.80 6.14
CA ASN A 167 -13.11 -17.99 7.36
C ASN A 167 -11.81 -17.22 7.57
N GLN A 168 -10.67 -17.68 7.03
CA GLN A 168 -9.39 -16.96 7.13
C GLN A 168 -9.43 -15.58 6.47
N LYS A 169 -10.23 -15.39 5.44
CA LYS A 169 -10.39 -14.09 4.80
C LYS A 169 -10.86 -12.98 5.76
N ARG A 170 -11.54 -13.37 6.83
CA ARG A 170 -12.05 -12.46 7.88
C ARG A 170 -11.12 -12.39 9.10
N ALA A 171 -10.12 -13.27 9.17
CA ALA A 171 -9.16 -13.26 10.28
C ALA A 171 -8.46 -11.90 10.37
N SER A 172 -8.36 -11.35 11.58
CA SER A 172 -7.71 -10.07 11.80
C SER A 172 -6.20 -10.25 11.96
N MET A 173 -5.43 -9.41 11.27
CA MET A 173 -3.98 -9.32 11.42
C MET A 173 -3.60 -7.88 11.71
N MET A 174 -2.80 -7.66 12.76
CA MET A 174 -2.29 -6.34 13.13
C MET A 174 -0.78 -6.39 13.32
N ASP A 175 -0.10 -5.40 12.74
CA ASP A 175 1.33 -5.16 12.94
C ASP A 175 1.53 -3.76 13.55
N PRO A 176 1.90 -3.66 14.84
CA PRO A 176 2.05 -2.38 15.54
C PRO A 176 3.33 -1.61 15.17
N CYS A 177 4.28 -2.25 14.48
CA CYS A 177 5.56 -1.68 14.03
C CYS A 177 5.81 -2.05 12.57
N CYS A 178 4.84 -1.72 11.70
CA CYS A 178 4.73 -2.29 10.36
C CYS A 178 5.84 -1.86 9.38
N GLY A 179 6.59 -0.81 9.69
CA GLY A 179 7.60 -0.28 8.78
C GLY A 179 7.00 0.07 7.42
N THR A 180 7.57 -0.50 6.37
CA THR A 180 7.10 -0.38 4.99
C THR A 180 5.98 -1.36 4.62
N GLY A 181 5.54 -2.20 5.57
CA GLY A 181 4.38 -3.07 5.43
C GLY A 181 4.67 -4.43 4.79
N ILE A 182 5.88 -4.97 4.91
CA ILE A 182 6.22 -6.28 4.33
C ILE A 182 5.31 -7.40 4.84
N MET A 183 4.94 -7.41 6.15
CA MET A 183 4.00 -8.38 6.71
C MET A 183 2.64 -8.31 6.02
N PHE A 184 2.17 -7.12 5.66
CA PHE A 184 0.89 -6.93 4.97
C PHE A 184 0.89 -7.59 3.59
N LEU A 185 2.01 -7.53 2.86
CA LEU A 185 2.11 -8.12 1.53
C LEU A 185 1.81 -9.62 1.60
N TYR A 186 2.52 -10.36 2.43
CA TYR A 186 2.34 -11.81 2.56
C TYR A 186 0.97 -12.16 3.18
N ALA A 187 0.55 -11.47 4.26
CA ALA A 187 -0.74 -11.71 4.89
C ALA A 187 -1.93 -11.43 3.95
N SER A 188 -1.78 -10.50 2.99
CA SER A 188 -2.83 -10.16 2.03
C SER A 188 -3.24 -11.29 1.09
N ASN A 189 -2.43 -12.33 0.98
CA ASN A 189 -2.81 -13.55 0.27
C ASN A 189 -3.82 -14.41 1.06
N HIS A 190 -4.00 -14.14 2.35
CA HIS A 190 -4.82 -14.96 3.25
C HIS A 190 -6.01 -14.21 3.83
N THR A 191 -5.86 -12.92 4.14
CA THR A 191 -6.90 -12.14 4.82
C THR A 191 -7.14 -10.77 4.20
N LEU A 192 -8.38 -10.29 4.35
CA LEU A 192 -8.81 -8.94 3.97
C LEU A 192 -8.73 -7.95 5.15
N ASN A 193 -8.59 -8.44 6.38
CA ASN A 193 -8.63 -7.61 7.58
C ASN A 193 -7.22 -7.37 8.14
N ILE A 194 -6.49 -6.46 7.52
CA ILE A 194 -5.12 -6.10 7.86
C ILE A 194 -5.11 -4.69 8.45
N GLN A 195 -4.36 -4.50 9.52
CA GLN A 195 -4.16 -3.22 10.19
C GLN A 195 -2.68 -3.08 10.60
N GLY A 196 -2.21 -1.85 10.74
CA GLY A 196 -0.90 -1.60 11.29
C GLY A 196 -0.58 -0.14 11.49
N ASN A 197 0.40 0.08 12.34
CA ASN A 197 0.91 1.39 12.71
C ASN A 197 2.43 1.39 12.66
N ASP A 198 3.01 2.56 12.53
CA ASP A 198 4.42 2.80 12.74
C ASP A 198 4.63 4.21 13.31
N ILE A 199 5.73 4.43 14.05
CA ILE A 199 6.08 5.74 14.59
C ILE A 199 6.62 6.68 13.51
N SER A 200 7.15 6.14 12.40
CA SER A 200 7.71 6.90 11.30
C SER A 200 6.66 7.23 10.24
N PRO A 201 6.25 8.50 10.07
CA PRO A 201 5.30 8.88 9.04
C PRO A 201 5.78 8.53 7.61
N LEU A 202 7.10 8.56 7.38
CA LEU A 202 7.69 8.21 6.09
C LEU A 202 7.48 6.72 5.77
N LEU A 203 7.75 5.83 6.75
CA LEU A 203 7.54 4.39 6.57
C LEU A 203 6.06 4.07 6.35
N VAL A 204 5.16 4.73 7.10
CA VAL A 204 3.71 4.57 6.89
C VAL A 204 3.28 5.02 5.49
N LYS A 205 3.83 6.10 4.94
CA LYS A 205 3.55 6.51 3.55
C LYS A 205 4.03 5.44 2.56
N MET A 206 5.20 4.84 2.78
CA MET A 206 5.70 3.73 1.96
C MET A 206 4.81 2.48 2.06
N ALA A 207 4.38 2.12 3.28
CA ALA A 207 3.42 1.05 3.50
C ALA A 207 2.08 1.31 2.79
N LYS A 208 1.59 2.56 2.80
CA LYS A 208 0.40 2.97 2.04
C LYS A 208 0.60 2.80 0.54
N ILE A 209 1.76 3.15 -0.02
CA ILE A 209 2.05 2.94 -1.44
C ILE A 209 2.03 1.44 -1.77
N ASN A 210 2.65 0.59 -0.95
CA ASN A 210 2.56 -0.86 -1.09
C ASN A 210 1.10 -1.35 -1.05
N ALA A 211 0.29 -0.79 -0.12
CA ALA A 211 -1.13 -1.12 -0.03
C ALA A 211 -1.89 -0.74 -1.31
N PHE A 212 -1.68 0.44 -1.87
CA PHE A 212 -2.30 0.83 -3.13
C PHE A 212 -1.94 -0.11 -4.29
N ILE A 213 -0.68 -0.52 -4.37
CA ILE A 213 -0.20 -1.35 -5.47
C ILE A 213 -0.71 -2.79 -5.33
N TYR A 214 -0.71 -3.35 -4.12
CA TYR A 214 -0.89 -4.78 -3.92
C TYR A 214 -2.09 -5.17 -3.05
N ILE A 215 -2.60 -4.28 -2.20
CA ILE A 215 -3.59 -4.60 -1.17
C ILE A 215 -4.70 -3.56 -1.18
N PRO A 216 -5.53 -3.49 -2.23
CA PRO A 216 -6.50 -2.43 -2.39
C PRO A 216 -7.50 -2.32 -1.22
N TRP A 217 -7.86 -3.40 -0.55
CA TRP A 217 -8.73 -3.40 0.63
C TRP A 217 -8.08 -2.83 1.91
N LEU A 218 -6.75 -2.72 1.96
CA LEU A 218 -6.03 -1.97 2.99
C LEU A 218 -5.94 -0.49 2.63
N ALA A 219 -5.67 -0.17 1.36
CA ALA A 219 -5.60 1.20 0.86
C ALA A 219 -6.96 1.91 0.88
N TYR A 220 -8.03 1.16 0.56
CA TYR A 220 -9.41 1.63 0.51
C TYR A 220 -10.31 0.66 1.28
N ARG A 221 -10.61 1.02 2.53
CA ARG A 221 -11.56 0.27 3.34
C ARG A 221 -12.94 0.92 3.19
N PRO A 222 -13.87 0.33 2.44
CA PRO A 222 -15.21 0.90 2.27
C PRO A 222 -15.94 0.94 3.60
N LYS A 223 -16.60 2.06 3.91
CA LYS A 223 -17.47 2.17 5.07
C LYS A 223 -18.80 1.46 4.81
N GLY A 224 -19.39 0.91 5.90
CA GLY A 224 -20.73 0.32 5.85
C GLY A 224 -20.79 -0.99 5.09
N LEU A 225 -19.66 -1.66 4.87
CA LEU A 225 -19.64 -3.04 4.42
C LEU A 225 -19.52 -3.94 5.64
N THR A 226 -20.52 -4.78 5.86
CA THR A 226 -20.59 -5.72 7.01
C THR A 226 -19.39 -6.64 7.12
N ILE A 227 -18.72 -6.89 5.99
CA ILE A 227 -17.53 -7.74 5.93
C ILE A 227 -16.28 -7.11 6.58
N PHE A 228 -16.24 -5.78 6.69
CA PHE A 228 -15.15 -5.03 7.31
C PHE A 228 -15.51 -4.48 8.68
N ASP A 229 -16.79 -4.43 9.01
CA ASP A 229 -17.25 -4.03 10.32
C ASP A 229 -17.16 -5.23 11.27
N LYS A 230 -16.70 -4.98 12.50
CA LYS A 230 -16.75 -6.02 13.53
C LYS A 230 -18.21 -6.39 13.77
N THR A 231 -18.53 -7.68 13.74
CA THR A 231 -19.83 -8.15 14.18
C THR A 231 -19.95 -7.96 15.70
N GLU A 232 -21.18 -7.82 16.23
CA GLU A 232 -21.39 -7.74 17.68
C GLU A 232 -20.78 -8.95 18.43
N ASP A 233 -20.73 -10.12 17.80
CA ASP A 233 -20.09 -11.32 18.34
C ASP A 233 -18.56 -11.17 18.44
N ASP A 234 -17.91 -10.48 17.49
CA ASP A 234 -16.47 -10.18 17.55
C ASP A 234 -16.14 -9.20 18.69
N LEU A 235 -17.08 -8.32 19.03
CA LEU A 235 -16.93 -7.35 20.13
C LEU A 235 -17.11 -8.00 21.50
N GLN A 236 -17.97 -9.01 21.63
CA GLN A 236 -18.20 -9.75 22.89
C GLN A 236 -17.02 -10.65 23.27
N SER A 237 -16.20 -11.07 22.31
CA SER A 237 -15.02 -11.91 22.58
C SER A 237 -13.79 -11.12 23.05
N ILE A 238 -13.81 -9.79 22.97
CA ILE A 238 -12.72 -8.92 23.43
C ILE A 238 -13.06 -8.43 24.83
N ASP A 239 -12.40 -8.98 25.85
CA ASP A 239 -12.53 -8.52 27.23
C ASP A 239 -12.22 -7.01 27.31
N LEU A 240 -13.22 -6.22 27.69
CA LEU A 240 -13.17 -4.76 27.81
C LEU A 240 -12.01 -4.24 28.70
N LYS A 241 -11.46 -5.08 29.57
CA LYS A 241 -10.30 -4.75 30.39
C LYS A 241 -9.00 -4.64 29.58
N THR A 242 -8.87 -5.35 28.46
CA THR A 242 -7.70 -5.29 27.57
C THR A 242 -7.71 -4.04 26.69
N GLN A 243 -8.91 -3.50 26.37
CA GLN A 243 -9.01 -2.28 25.54
C GLN A 243 -8.52 -1.01 26.29
N HIS A 244 -8.69 -0.92 27.59
CA HIS A 244 -8.23 0.25 28.36
C HIS A 244 -6.71 0.37 28.49
N SER A 245 -5.97 -0.72 28.31
CA SER A 245 -4.49 -0.69 28.37
C SER A 245 -3.82 -0.40 27.03
N LEU A 246 -4.53 -0.59 25.90
CA LEU A 246 -4.02 -0.40 24.54
C LEU A 246 -4.40 0.96 23.91
N VAL A 247 -5.38 1.66 24.49
CA VAL A 247 -5.81 3.01 24.07
C VAL A 247 -5.33 4.04 25.07
N SER A 248 -4.10 3.95 25.52
CA SER A 248 -3.46 5.09 26.13
C SER A 248 -2.89 5.96 25.00
N ASP A 249 -3.47 7.10 24.87
CA ASP A 249 -3.30 8.18 23.88
C ASP A 249 -1.89 8.82 23.92
N ARG A 250 -0.81 8.02 23.96
CA ARG A 250 0.58 8.49 24.05
C ARG A 250 1.56 7.90 23.03
N SER A 251 1.13 7.00 22.14
CA SER A 251 1.97 6.60 21.03
C SER A 251 1.58 7.43 19.80
N GLY A 252 2.41 8.37 19.40
CA GLY A 252 2.27 9.15 18.17
C GLY A 252 2.43 8.30 16.89
N GLY A 253 1.88 7.08 16.90
CA GLY A 253 1.92 6.18 15.77
C GLY A 253 0.91 6.57 14.69
N VAL A 254 1.31 6.43 13.43
CA VAL A 254 0.48 6.73 12.26
C VAL A 254 -0.07 5.44 11.67
N SER A 255 -1.39 5.37 11.43
CA SER A 255 -2.05 4.20 10.87
C SER A 255 -1.89 4.12 9.35
N VAL A 256 -1.72 2.90 8.84
CA VAL A 256 -1.72 2.60 7.41
C VAL A 256 -3.14 2.56 6.85
N SER A 257 -4.09 2.04 7.61
CA SER A 257 -5.49 1.98 7.22
C SER A 257 -6.18 3.33 7.43
N GLU A 258 -6.74 3.90 6.37
CA GLU A 258 -7.57 5.10 6.48
C GLU A 258 -9.04 4.75 6.24
N PRO A 259 -9.96 5.27 7.08
CA PRO A 259 -11.36 4.85 7.05
C PRO A 259 -12.21 5.50 5.95
N HIS A 260 -11.67 6.27 5.00
CA HIS A 260 -12.50 7.22 4.25
C HIS A 260 -12.30 7.26 2.73
N ILE A 261 -12.96 6.32 2.02
CA ILE A 261 -13.44 6.60 0.65
C ILE A 261 -14.88 6.17 0.56
N SER A 262 -15.71 7.01 -0.05
CA SER A 262 -17.11 6.69 -0.21
C SER A 262 -17.27 5.53 -1.21
N LYS A 263 -18.30 4.71 -0.99
CA LYS A 263 -18.69 3.61 -1.89
C LYS A 263 -18.95 4.14 -3.30
N GLU A 264 -19.46 5.37 -3.40
CA GLU A 264 -19.75 6.06 -4.66
C GLU A 264 -18.49 6.29 -5.50
N LEU A 265 -17.39 6.77 -4.89
CA LEU A 265 -16.14 7.03 -5.62
C LEU A 265 -15.52 5.73 -6.14
N LEU A 266 -15.53 4.67 -5.35
CA LEU A 266 -15.03 3.35 -5.78
C LEU A 266 -15.90 2.77 -6.90
N THR A 267 -17.22 2.94 -6.82
CA THR A 267 -18.16 2.52 -7.86
C THR A 267 -17.96 3.32 -9.15
N GLU A 268 -17.65 4.61 -9.04
CA GLU A 268 -17.33 5.46 -10.21
C GLU A 268 -16.03 5.03 -10.89
N LEU A 269 -15.00 4.69 -10.12
CA LEU A 269 -13.74 4.16 -10.64
C LEU A 269 -13.95 2.82 -11.36
N SER A 270 -14.75 1.90 -10.79
CA SER A 270 -15.07 0.61 -11.39
C SER A 270 -15.85 0.76 -12.72
N LYS A 271 -16.76 1.73 -12.81
CA LYS A 271 -17.54 2.00 -14.04
C LYS A 271 -16.67 2.57 -15.17
N LYS A 272 -15.68 3.39 -14.87
CA LYS A 272 -14.77 3.97 -15.88
C LYS A 272 -13.87 2.92 -16.54
N GLU A 273 -13.66 1.76 -15.90
CA GLU A 273 -12.91 0.65 -16.51
C GLU A 273 -13.74 -0.17 -17.50
N LYS A 274 -15.04 -0.29 -17.28
CA LYS A 274 -15.93 -1.10 -18.16
C LYS A 274 -16.26 -0.41 -19.51
N ILE A 275 -15.83 0.85 -19.73
CA ILE A 275 -16.17 1.67 -20.92
C ILE A 275 -15.00 1.73 -21.94
N LYS A 276 -13.95 0.98 -21.77
CA LYS A 276 -12.83 0.86 -22.72
C LYS A 276 -12.45 -0.61 -22.91
#